data_ec8d3be859c25eff09d7427ff0060bae
#
_entry.id   ec8d3be859c25eff09d7427ff0060bae
#
_cell.length_a   1.000
_cell.length_b   1.000
_cell.length_c   1.000
_cell.angle_alpha   90.00
_cell.angle_beta   90.00
_cell.angle_gamma   90.00
#
_symmetry.space_group_name_H-M   'P 1'
#
loop_
_entity.id
_entity.type
_entity.pdbx_description
1 polymer ?
#
loop_
_entity_poly.entity_id
_entity_poly.type
_entity_poly.pdbx_seq_one_letter_code
_entity_poly.pdbx_strand_id
1 'polypeptide(L)'
;MKLLKIIIIIFLALTIEINADTEKEIINNLQKGGNLIFIRHAYAPGNGDPENFDINNCETQRNLSQSGRLQSKKIGNFFKENDIPIKLVISSEWCRCKETALIAFKNYETENFLNSFYSAKFAKNRKMQMKKLKDLSLIHI
;
A
#
# COMPACT_ATOMS: atom_id res chain seq x y z
N MET A 1 23.11 24.70 -32.82
CA MET A 1 21.87 23.88 -32.72
C MET A 1 22.13 22.38 -32.57
N LYS A 2 23.06 21.73 -33.34
CA LYS A 2 23.32 20.27 -33.21
C LYS A 2 23.93 19.91 -31.86
N LEU A 3 24.87 20.71 -31.33
CA LEU A 3 25.55 20.46 -30.04
C LEU A 3 24.58 20.50 -28.86
N LEU A 4 23.63 21.47 -28.86
CA LEU A 4 22.61 21.63 -27.83
C LEU A 4 21.64 20.42 -27.80
N LYS A 5 21.27 19.87 -28.97
CA LYS A 5 20.42 18.65 -29.05
C LYS A 5 21.13 17.42 -28.49
N ILE A 6 22.44 17.28 -28.73
CA ILE A 6 23.23 16.16 -28.21
C ILE A 6 23.33 16.25 -26.68
N ILE A 7 23.55 17.44 -26.11
CA ILE A 7 23.62 17.65 -24.66
C ILE A 7 22.28 17.29 -23.99
N ILE A 8 21.13 17.69 -24.58
CA ILE A 8 19.80 17.37 -24.06
C ILE A 8 19.55 15.83 -24.07
N ILE A 9 19.95 15.13 -25.12
CA ILE A 9 19.79 13.67 -25.22
C ILE A 9 20.65 12.96 -24.16
N ILE A 10 21.88 13.38 -23.92
CA ILE A 10 22.77 12.81 -22.90
C ILE A 10 22.20 13.07 -21.50
N PHE A 11 21.64 14.26 -21.24
CA PHE A 11 21.04 14.58 -19.94
C PHE A 11 19.77 13.74 -19.66
N LEU A 12 18.96 13.50 -20.70
CA LEU A 12 17.77 12.64 -20.57
C LEU A 12 18.13 11.16 -20.32
N ALA A 13 19.19 10.66 -20.95
CA ALA A 13 19.68 9.30 -20.74
C ALA A 13 20.21 9.07 -19.30
N LEU A 14 20.95 10.03 -18.76
CA LEU A 14 21.48 9.96 -17.37
C LEU A 14 20.37 9.95 -16.31
N THR A 15 19.25 10.66 -16.53
CA THR A 15 18.14 10.67 -15.55
C THR A 15 17.38 9.37 -15.52
N ILE A 16 17.33 8.61 -16.61
CA ILE A 16 16.65 7.30 -16.67
C ILE A 16 17.45 6.25 -15.90
N GLU A 17 18.78 6.25 -16.00
CA GLU A 17 19.64 5.28 -15.31
C GLU A 17 19.59 5.44 -13.78
N ILE A 18 19.54 6.66 -13.24
CA ILE A 18 19.48 6.93 -11.80
C ILE A 18 18.17 6.35 -11.19
N ASN A 19 17.03 6.45 -11.89
CA ASN A 19 15.78 5.91 -11.41
C ASN A 19 15.75 4.37 -11.42
N ALA A 20 16.32 3.74 -12.42
CA ALA A 20 16.38 2.28 -12.54
C ALA A 20 17.27 1.65 -11.46
N ASP A 21 18.39 2.26 -11.12
CA ASP A 21 19.27 1.80 -10.06
C ASP A 21 18.62 1.88 -8.68
N THR A 22 17.86 2.96 -8.40
CA THR A 22 17.12 3.12 -7.14
C THR A 22 16.00 2.07 -7.00
N GLU A 23 15.26 1.80 -8.06
CA GLU A 23 14.20 0.77 -8.06
C GLU A 23 14.79 -0.62 -7.79
N LYS A 24 15.87 -0.97 -8.48
CA LYS A 24 16.57 -2.24 -8.30
C LYS A 24 17.12 -2.42 -6.88
N GLU A 25 17.67 -1.36 -6.29
CA GLU A 25 18.13 -1.38 -4.90
C GLU A 25 16.98 -1.63 -3.92
N ILE A 26 15.84 -0.98 -4.11
CA ILE A 26 14.65 -1.19 -3.30
C ILE A 26 14.18 -2.64 -3.40
N ILE A 27 14.05 -3.19 -4.61
CA ILE A 27 13.66 -4.58 -4.84
C ILE A 27 14.63 -5.53 -4.14
N ASN A 28 15.93 -5.35 -4.31
CA ASN A 28 16.97 -6.16 -3.68
C ASN A 28 16.87 -6.13 -2.14
N ASN A 29 16.51 -4.98 -1.56
CA ASN A 29 16.32 -4.86 -0.12
C ASN A 29 15.03 -5.57 0.34
N LEU A 30 13.95 -5.49 -0.42
CA LEU A 30 12.70 -6.18 -0.13
C LEU A 30 12.86 -7.70 -0.22
N GLN A 31 13.64 -8.21 -1.17
CA GLN A 31 13.94 -9.64 -1.34
C GLN A 31 14.67 -10.26 -0.15
N LYS A 32 15.45 -9.47 0.59
CA LYS A 32 16.12 -9.95 1.83
C LYS A 32 15.14 -10.29 2.96
N GLY A 33 13.89 -9.84 2.86
CA GLY A 33 12.90 -9.97 3.93
C GLY A 33 13.20 -9.06 5.13
N GLY A 34 12.48 -9.27 6.24
CA GLY A 34 12.64 -8.46 7.46
C GLY A 34 12.08 -7.04 7.37
N ASN A 35 11.35 -6.72 6.30
CA ASN A 35 10.80 -5.38 6.07
C ASN A 35 9.35 -5.29 6.54
N LEU A 36 8.96 -4.16 7.11
CA LEU A 36 7.57 -3.79 7.35
C LEU A 36 7.11 -2.85 6.22
N ILE A 37 6.18 -3.33 5.40
CA ILE A 37 5.72 -2.61 4.21
C ILE A 37 4.31 -2.09 4.46
N PHE A 38 4.11 -0.77 4.35
CA PHE A 38 2.80 -0.14 4.44
C PHE A 38 2.23 0.12 3.05
N ILE A 39 1.06 -0.48 2.78
CA ILE A 39 0.35 -0.29 1.52
C ILE A 39 -1.00 0.37 1.81
N ARG A 40 -1.26 1.51 1.19
CA ARG A 40 -2.60 2.07 1.18
C ARG A 40 -3.51 1.18 0.34
N HIS A 41 -4.80 1.04 0.74
CA HIS A 41 -5.79 0.36 -0.10
C HIS A 41 -5.77 0.89 -1.55
N ALA A 42 -6.07 0.03 -2.50
CA ALA A 42 -6.16 0.38 -3.92
C ALA A 42 -7.30 1.39 -4.19
N TYR A 43 -7.38 1.86 -5.41
CA TYR A 43 -8.27 2.97 -5.75
C TYR A 43 -9.75 2.70 -5.42
N ALA A 44 -10.27 3.51 -4.52
CA ALA A 44 -11.68 3.57 -4.14
C ALA A 44 -12.14 5.02 -4.37
N PRO A 45 -13.05 5.31 -5.33
CA PRO A 45 -13.44 6.65 -5.71
C PRO A 45 -14.17 7.38 -4.56
N GLY A 46 -14.12 8.71 -4.56
CA GLY A 46 -14.74 9.57 -3.56
C GLY A 46 -13.88 9.84 -2.33
N ASN A 47 -14.42 10.64 -1.41
CA ASN A 47 -13.79 11.05 -0.16
C ASN A 47 -14.64 10.62 1.04
N GLY A 48 -13.99 10.04 2.06
CA GLY A 48 -14.69 9.55 3.25
C GLY A 48 -15.54 8.31 2.98
N ASP A 49 -16.33 7.93 3.95
CA ASP A 49 -17.36 6.91 3.86
C ASP A 49 -18.73 7.58 4.06
N PRO A 50 -19.86 6.97 3.61
CA PRO A 50 -21.21 7.48 3.82
C PRO A 50 -21.55 7.70 5.31
N GLU A 51 -22.55 8.54 5.59
CA GLU A 51 -22.95 8.84 6.97
C GLU A 51 -23.45 7.60 7.73
N ASN A 52 -24.12 6.69 7.02
CA ASN A 52 -24.60 5.41 7.55
C ASN A 52 -23.52 4.32 7.63
N PHE A 53 -22.23 4.71 7.63
CA PHE A 53 -21.11 3.78 7.68
C PHE A 53 -21.22 2.76 8.83
N ASP A 54 -21.15 1.49 8.47
CA ASP A 54 -20.97 0.34 9.37
C ASP A 54 -19.77 -0.48 8.91
N ILE A 55 -18.84 -0.76 9.84
CA ILE A 55 -17.63 -1.53 9.58
C ILE A 55 -17.91 -2.97 9.14
N ASN A 56 -19.05 -3.52 9.55
CA ASN A 56 -19.45 -4.88 9.25
C ASN A 56 -20.29 -5.01 7.96
N ASN A 57 -20.70 -3.89 7.38
CA ASN A 57 -21.51 -3.87 6.16
C ASN A 57 -20.82 -3.12 5.03
N CYS A 58 -20.29 -3.87 4.06
CA CYS A 58 -19.56 -3.29 2.93
C CYS A 58 -20.43 -2.39 2.02
N GLU A 59 -21.75 -2.56 2.00
CA GLU A 59 -22.66 -1.74 1.19
C GLU A 59 -22.73 -0.30 1.72
N THR A 60 -22.44 -0.10 3.00
CA THR A 60 -22.39 1.22 3.64
C THR A 60 -21.01 1.88 3.57
N GLN A 61 -20.08 1.29 2.84
CA GLN A 61 -18.72 1.76 2.75
C GLN A 61 -18.35 2.21 1.35
N ARG A 62 -17.35 3.07 1.26
CA ARG A 62 -16.69 3.39 0.00
C ARG A 62 -15.79 2.21 -0.39
N ASN A 63 -16.12 1.52 -1.48
CA ASN A 63 -15.47 0.31 -1.93
C ASN A 63 -14.54 0.52 -3.11
N LEU A 64 -13.72 -0.49 -3.45
CA LEU A 64 -12.84 -0.45 -4.62
C LEU A 64 -13.64 -0.33 -5.92
N SER A 65 -13.13 0.47 -6.84
CA SER A 65 -13.59 0.45 -8.22
C SER A 65 -12.98 -0.75 -8.98
N GLN A 66 -13.43 -0.97 -10.20
CA GLN A 66 -12.81 -1.96 -11.08
C GLN A 66 -11.32 -1.67 -11.33
N SER A 67 -10.95 -0.40 -11.51
CA SER A 67 -9.54 0.00 -11.64
C SER A 67 -8.75 -0.24 -10.34
N GLY A 68 -9.37 -0.08 -9.17
CA GLY A 68 -8.77 -0.44 -7.88
C GLY A 68 -8.51 -1.94 -7.76
N ARG A 69 -9.44 -2.79 -8.20
CA ARG A 69 -9.23 -4.24 -8.23
C ARG A 69 -8.08 -4.63 -9.17
N LEU A 70 -7.97 -3.99 -10.33
CA LEU A 70 -6.84 -4.19 -11.24
C LEU A 70 -5.51 -3.71 -10.61
N GLN A 71 -5.52 -2.59 -9.90
CA GLN A 71 -4.36 -2.10 -9.16
C GLN A 71 -3.94 -3.10 -8.08
N SER A 72 -4.89 -3.68 -7.33
CA SER A 72 -4.60 -4.71 -6.32
C SER A 72 -3.93 -5.93 -6.93
N LYS A 73 -4.38 -6.38 -8.11
CA LYS A 73 -3.72 -7.48 -8.86
C LYS A 73 -2.29 -7.12 -9.25
N LYS A 74 -2.06 -5.88 -9.74
CA LYS A 74 -0.71 -5.41 -10.08
C LYS A 74 0.22 -5.40 -8.87
N ILE A 75 -0.28 -4.98 -7.69
CA ILE A 75 0.48 -5.05 -6.45
C ILE A 75 0.90 -6.49 -6.16
N GLY A 76 -0.02 -7.43 -6.16
CA GLY A 76 0.30 -8.85 -5.92
C GLY A 76 1.27 -9.43 -6.93
N ASN A 77 1.11 -9.11 -8.22
CA ASN A 77 2.01 -9.52 -9.28
C ASN A 77 3.42 -8.97 -9.06
N PHE A 78 3.56 -7.70 -8.69
CA PHE A 78 4.86 -7.09 -8.39
C PHE A 78 5.64 -7.86 -7.32
N PHE A 79 5.00 -8.25 -6.23
CA PHE A 79 5.64 -9.05 -5.18
C PHE A 79 6.06 -10.42 -5.70
N LYS A 80 5.20 -11.08 -6.48
CA LYS A 80 5.46 -12.41 -7.04
C LYS A 80 6.56 -12.40 -8.11
N GLU A 81 6.52 -11.43 -9.04
CA GLU A 81 7.45 -11.33 -10.17
C GLU A 81 8.86 -10.93 -9.71
N ASN A 82 8.96 -10.28 -8.56
CA ASN A 82 10.24 -9.89 -7.96
C ASN A 82 10.67 -10.79 -6.79
N ASP A 83 10.05 -11.94 -6.58
CA ASP A 83 10.38 -12.89 -5.51
C ASP A 83 10.48 -12.24 -4.11
N ILE A 84 9.63 -11.24 -3.83
CA ILE A 84 9.60 -10.55 -2.53
C ILE A 84 8.88 -11.44 -1.51
N PRO A 85 9.56 -11.91 -0.44
CA PRO A 85 8.96 -12.80 0.53
C PRO A 85 7.90 -12.09 1.38
N ILE A 86 6.73 -12.73 1.53
CA ILE A 86 5.64 -12.26 2.36
C ILE A 86 5.42 -13.28 3.47
N LYS A 87 5.67 -12.87 4.72
CA LYS A 87 5.46 -13.71 5.90
C LYS A 87 4.04 -13.56 6.46
N LEU A 88 3.55 -12.34 6.51
CA LEU A 88 2.26 -11.99 7.10
C LEU A 88 1.66 -10.78 6.38
N VAL A 89 0.37 -10.83 6.13
CA VAL A 89 -0.40 -9.69 5.62
C VAL A 89 -1.45 -9.31 6.65
N ILE A 90 -1.41 -8.07 7.11
CA ILE A 90 -2.38 -7.52 8.06
C ILE A 90 -3.14 -6.39 7.39
N SER A 91 -4.45 -6.43 7.46
CA SER A 91 -5.35 -5.42 6.90
C SER A 91 -6.16 -4.72 7.99
N SER A 92 -6.56 -3.49 7.73
CA SER A 92 -7.64 -2.88 8.49
C SER A 92 -8.97 -3.58 8.19
N GLU A 93 -9.97 -3.39 9.05
CA GLU A 93 -11.31 -3.99 8.91
C GLU A 93 -12.16 -3.34 7.81
N TRP A 94 -11.74 -2.22 7.20
CA TRP A 94 -12.44 -1.59 6.08
C TRP A 94 -12.50 -2.51 4.87
N CYS A 95 -13.68 -2.62 4.24
CA CYS A 95 -13.89 -3.54 3.12
C CYS A 95 -12.92 -3.30 1.96
N ARG A 96 -12.63 -2.06 1.59
CA ARG A 96 -11.63 -1.73 0.56
C ARG A 96 -10.21 -2.19 0.90
N CYS A 97 -9.85 -2.21 2.19
CA CYS A 97 -8.55 -2.69 2.63
C CYS A 97 -8.49 -4.21 2.58
N LYS A 98 -9.52 -4.88 3.11
CA LYS A 98 -9.67 -6.35 3.04
C LYS A 98 -9.67 -6.85 1.60
N GLU A 99 -10.42 -6.18 0.71
CA GLU A 99 -10.50 -6.55 -0.70
C GLU A 99 -9.15 -6.34 -1.42
N THR A 100 -8.41 -5.25 -1.10
CA THR A 100 -7.06 -5.03 -1.62
C THR A 100 -6.12 -6.17 -1.20
N ALA A 101 -6.11 -6.53 0.09
CA ALA A 101 -5.27 -7.58 0.63
C ALA A 101 -5.62 -8.96 0.03
N LEU A 102 -6.92 -9.28 -0.06
CA LEU A 102 -7.40 -10.53 -0.64
C LEU A 102 -6.99 -10.70 -2.10
N ILE A 103 -7.15 -9.65 -2.91
CA ILE A 103 -6.82 -9.71 -4.33
C ILE A 103 -5.31 -9.80 -4.54
N ALA A 104 -4.52 -9.03 -3.80
CA ALA A 104 -3.07 -8.98 -3.95
C ALA A 104 -2.38 -10.22 -3.38
N PHE A 105 -2.77 -10.67 -2.18
CA PHE A 105 -2.00 -11.64 -1.40
C PHE A 105 -2.74 -12.93 -1.04
N LYS A 106 -4.04 -13.02 -1.32
CA LYS A 106 -4.92 -14.17 -1.04
C LYS A 106 -5.26 -14.36 0.44
N ASN A 107 -4.25 -14.42 1.31
CA ASN A 107 -4.41 -14.62 2.75
C ASN A 107 -4.07 -13.32 3.50
N TYR A 108 -4.86 -12.98 4.49
CA TYR A 108 -4.62 -11.83 5.37
C TYR A 108 -5.35 -12.03 6.71
N GLU A 109 -4.87 -11.32 7.72
CA GLU A 109 -5.53 -11.14 9.01
C GLU A 109 -6.05 -9.71 9.13
N THR A 110 -7.03 -9.47 9.98
CA THR A 110 -7.54 -8.12 10.23
C THR A 110 -7.16 -7.65 11.63
N GLU A 111 -6.75 -6.37 11.70
CA GLU A 111 -6.43 -5.72 12.96
C GLU A 111 -7.08 -4.34 13.05
N ASN A 112 -7.84 -4.11 14.12
CA ASN A 112 -8.58 -2.87 14.33
C ASN A 112 -7.69 -1.65 14.55
N PHE A 113 -6.44 -1.84 14.99
CA PHE A 113 -5.49 -0.73 15.14
C PHE A 113 -4.98 -0.16 13.80
N LEU A 114 -5.26 -0.85 12.68
CA LEU A 114 -5.03 -0.33 11.33
C LEU A 114 -6.24 0.45 10.78
N ASN A 115 -7.32 0.54 11.53
CA ASN A 115 -8.50 1.28 11.13
C ASN A 115 -8.23 2.78 11.07
N SER A 116 -8.95 3.50 10.21
CA SER A 116 -8.79 4.93 10.07
C SER A 116 -9.21 5.68 11.34
N PHE A 117 -8.41 6.66 11.75
CA PHE A 117 -8.75 7.63 12.79
C PHE A 117 -8.90 9.06 12.23
N TYR A 118 -8.99 9.19 10.91
CA TYR A 118 -9.00 10.48 10.23
C TYR A 118 -10.28 11.29 10.50
N SER A 119 -11.45 10.67 10.55
CA SER A 119 -12.68 11.39 10.89
C SER A 119 -12.80 11.67 12.38
N ALA A 120 -13.49 12.76 12.75
CA ALA A 120 -13.73 13.13 14.14
C ALA A 120 -14.35 11.98 14.97
N LYS A 121 -15.23 11.17 14.36
CA LYS A 121 -15.86 9.99 14.95
C LYS A 121 -14.83 8.98 15.49
N PHE A 122 -13.69 8.84 14.83
CA PHE A 122 -12.66 7.83 15.14
C PHE A 122 -11.38 8.42 15.75
N ALA A 123 -11.24 9.76 15.80
CA ALA A 123 -10.03 10.44 16.24
C ALA A 123 -9.56 10.03 17.67
N LYS A 124 -10.50 9.68 18.56
CA LYS A 124 -10.21 9.18 19.91
C LYS A 124 -9.35 7.90 19.92
N ASN A 125 -9.38 7.11 18.87
CA ASN A 125 -8.65 5.84 18.77
C ASN A 125 -7.17 6.03 18.40
N ARG A 126 -6.77 7.21 17.91
CA ARG A 126 -5.43 7.50 17.38
C ARG A 126 -4.30 7.05 18.29
N LYS A 127 -4.36 7.43 19.58
CA LYS A 127 -3.27 7.16 20.54
C LYS A 127 -3.05 5.66 20.73
N MET A 128 -4.11 4.90 20.88
CA MET A 128 -4.07 3.43 21.05
C MET A 128 -3.58 2.75 19.79
N GLN A 129 -4.11 3.14 18.63
CA GLN A 129 -3.74 2.58 17.34
C GLN A 129 -2.27 2.82 17.02
N MET A 130 -1.77 4.05 17.22
CA MET A 130 -0.35 4.37 17.01
C MET A 130 0.58 3.60 17.95
N LYS A 131 0.17 3.37 19.20
CA LYS A 131 0.94 2.53 20.13
C LYS A 131 1.04 1.10 19.60
N LYS A 132 -0.08 0.47 19.27
CA LYS A 132 -0.10 -0.92 18.75
C LYS A 132 0.70 -1.06 17.45
N LEU A 133 0.62 -0.08 16.56
CA LEU A 133 1.41 -0.07 15.33
C LEU A 133 2.92 -0.01 15.61
N LYS A 134 3.32 0.82 16.59
CA LYS A 134 4.72 0.89 17.05
C LYS A 134 5.18 -0.44 17.66
N ASP A 135 4.36 -1.04 18.51
CA ASP A 135 4.66 -2.33 19.13
C ASP A 135 4.85 -3.42 18.06
N LEU A 136 3.98 -3.45 17.02
CA LEU A 136 4.12 -4.35 15.88
C LEU A 136 5.45 -4.15 15.15
N SER A 137 5.88 -2.89 14.91
CA SER A 137 7.12 -2.59 14.21
C SER A 137 8.37 -3.02 15.00
N LEU A 138 8.32 -3.02 16.34
CA LEU A 138 9.45 -3.43 17.19
C LEU A 138 9.62 -4.95 17.31
N ILE A 139 8.57 -5.73 17.05
CA ILE A 139 8.62 -7.20 17.11
C ILE A 139 9.26 -7.80 15.85
N HIS A 140 9.34 -7.06 14.75
CA HIS A 140 9.75 -7.55 13.43
C HIS A 140 11.11 -7.01 12.96
N ILE A 141 11.87 -6.33 13.83
CA ILE A 141 13.23 -5.85 13.53
C ILE A 141 14.28 -6.86 14.01
#